data_f8e9895e4da4c7c5624a22d0bb4e1f89
#
_entry.id   f8e9895e4da4c7c5624a22d0bb4e1f89
#
_cell.length_a   1.000
_cell.length_b   1.000
_cell.length_c   1.000
_cell.angle_alpha   90.00
_cell.angle_beta   90.00
_cell.angle_gamma   90.00
#
_symmetry.space_group_name_H-M   'P 1'
#
loop_
_entity.id
_entity.type
_entity.pdbx_description
1 polymer ?
#
loop_
_entity_poly.entity_id
_entity_poly.type
_entity_poly.pdbx_seq_one_letter_code
_entity_poly.pdbx_strand_id
1 'polypeptide(L)'
;MPKSESHGVTINYDIEGQGPPLVLVHGFSGNRNSWRGYGFVDPLKTEYQLILIDARGHGESSKPHDPDAYDYRLLVDDVIAVIDDLNLTTVSYLGYSMGGTIGFGLGKYYPQRVQSLIVGGCSPFNRTDPTEPSPMLDLYEQAADQGVELIIDTFKIWFGSITPEYEARLRNADVRAAAAQLRWMQDHSPDYGNDLSAMTMPFLIYIGEADEPAEAQECATRLPNATFVMLPGLNHVQAAGASELLVPHIKTFLAETL
;
A
#
# COMPACT_ATOMS: atom_id res chain seq x y z
N MET A 1 7.63 19.86 5.78
CA MET A 1 7.12 18.50 6.00
C MET A 1 8.29 17.62 6.39
N PRO A 2 8.13 16.68 7.30
CA PRO A 2 9.17 15.76 7.66
C PRO A 2 9.52 14.83 6.49
N LYS A 3 10.78 14.43 6.42
CA LYS A 3 11.31 13.58 5.35
C LYS A 3 12.47 12.74 5.87
N SER A 4 12.61 11.55 5.36
CA SER A 4 13.68 10.61 5.64
C SER A 4 14.47 10.30 4.39
N GLU A 5 15.74 9.95 4.53
CA GLU A 5 16.60 9.53 3.42
C GLU A 5 16.74 8.01 3.41
N SER A 6 16.53 7.38 2.27
CA SER A 6 16.60 5.94 2.08
C SER A 6 17.22 5.59 0.73
N HIS A 7 18.36 4.91 0.72
CA HIS A 7 19.04 4.48 -0.52
C HIS A 7 19.14 5.56 -1.60
N GLY A 8 19.47 6.80 -1.18
CA GLY A 8 19.65 7.94 -2.10
C GLY A 8 18.36 8.58 -2.61
N VAL A 9 17.22 8.22 -2.05
CA VAL A 9 15.93 8.87 -2.30
C VAL A 9 15.37 9.48 -1.02
N THR A 10 14.58 10.54 -1.17
CA THR A 10 13.88 11.20 -0.07
C THR A 10 12.46 10.67 0.02
N ILE A 11 12.04 10.23 1.21
CA ILE A 11 10.69 9.77 1.53
C ILE A 11 10.00 10.81 2.39
N ASN A 12 8.88 11.34 1.89
CA ASN A 12 8.07 12.34 2.59
C ASN A 12 6.95 11.65 3.39
N TYR A 13 6.66 12.20 4.57
CA TYR A 13 5.61 11.69 5.43
C TYR A 13 4.97 12.80 6.26
N ASP A 14 3.78 12.54 6.78
CA ASP A 14 3.11 13.40 7.76
C ASP A 14 2.88 12.64 9.06
N ILE A 15 2.76 13.38 10.16
CA ILE A 15 2.41 12.82 11.47
C ILE A 15 1.13 13.49 11.96
N GLU A 16 0.12 12.69 12.34
CA GLU A 16 -1.11 13.17 12.95
C GLU A 16 -1.50 12.35 14.17
N GLY A 17 -2.07 13.00 15.16
CA GLY A 17 -2.50 12.35 16.40
C GLY A 17 -1.37 12.07 17.37
N GLN A 18 -1.69 11.35 18.44
CA GLN A 18 -0.77 10.93 19.51
C GLN A 18 -1.17 9.54 20.01
N GLY A 19 -0.24 8.78 20.57
CA GLY A 19 -0.48 7.43 21.06
C GLY A 19 0.45 6.40 20.43
N PRO A 20 0.10 5.11 20.44
CA PRO A 20 0.88 4.08 19.77
C PRO A 20 1.06 4.36 18.28
N PRO A 21 2.27 4.15 17.71
CA PRO A 21 2.55 4.48 16.32
C PRO A 21 1.87 3.51 15.35
N LEU A 22 1.16 4.07 14.36
CA LEU A 22 0.55 3.37 13.24
C LEU A 22 1.05 3.97 11.92
N VAL A 23 1.83 3.21 11.17
CA VAL A 23 2.31 3.60 9.84
C VAL A 23 1.27 3.26 8.79
N LEU A 24 0.97 4.20 7.88
CA LEU A 24 0.02 4.02 6.79
C LEU A 24 0.70 4.20 5.43
N VAL A 25 0.61 3.17 4.56
CA VAL A 25 1.15 3.20 3.20
C VAL A 25 0.05 2.90 2.18
N HIS A 26 -0.16 3.84 1.27
CA HIS A 26 -1.20 3.81 0.24
C HIS A 26 -0.94 2.80 -0.89
N GLY A 27 -1.94 2.53 -1.73
CA GLY A 27 -1.83 1.75 -2.95
C GLY A 27 -1.19 2.52 -4.12
N PHE A 28 -0.90 1.81 -5.22
CA PHE A 28 -0.41 2.41 -6.45
C PHE A 28 -1.31 3.56 -6.91
N SER A 29 -0.75 4.60 -7.52
CA SER A 29 -1.41 5.86 -7.87
C SER A 29 -2.00 6.67 -6.70
N GLY A 30 -1.79 6.23 -5.45
CA GLY A 30 -2.16 6.93 -4.24
C GLY A 30 -1.11 7.95 -3.79
N ASN A 31 -1.35 8.52 -2.61
CA ASN A 31 -0.39 9.28 -1.80
C ASN A 31 -0.89 9.32 -0.35
N ARG A 32 -0.12 9.91 0.56
CA ARG A 32 -0.47 10.01 1.99
C ARG A 32 -1.85 10.66 2.24
N ASN A 33 -2.29 11.58 1.36
CA ASN A 33 -3.62 12.22 1.48
C ASN A 33 -4.76 11.27 1.12
N SER A 34 -4.50 10.15 0.45
CA SER A 34 -5.54 9.15 0.17
C SER A 34 -6.22 8.66 1.44
N TRP A 35 -5.47 8.44 2.51
CA TRP A 35 -6.00 8.01 3.80
C TRP A 35 -6.95 9.02 4.44
N ARG A 36 -6.68 10.34 4.22
CA ARG A 36 -7.59 11.43 4.65
C ARG A 36 -8.87 11.40 3.82
N GLY A 37 -8.73 11.36 2.50
CA GLY A 37 -9.85 11.31 1.56
C GLY A 37 -10.75 10.08 1.74
N TYR A 38 -10.17 8.96 2.16
CA TYR A 38 -10.88 7.73 2.46
C TYR A 38 -11.53 7.71 3.86
N GLY A 39 -11.27 8.70 4.71
CA GLY A 39 -11.88 8.82 6.03
C GLY A 39 -11.24 7.99 7.14
N PHE A 40 -10.03 7.47 6.97
CA PHE A 40 -9.33 6.70 8.00
C PHE A 40 -8.67 7.57 9.06
N VAL A 41 -8.18 8.76 8.68
CA VAL A 41 -7.33 9.59 9.55
C VAL A 41 -8.08 10.10 10.76
N ASP A 42 -9.23 10.73 10.58
CA ASP A 42 -9.96 11.39 11.67
C ASP A 42 -10.35 10.43 12.80
N PRO A 43 -10.91 9.23 12.54
CA PRO A 43 -11.26 8.32 13.61
C PRO A 43 -10.04 7.61 14.26
N LEU A 44 -8.91 7.45 13.53
CA LEU A 44 -7.74 6.75 14.07
C LEU A 44 -6.79 7.69 14.82
N LYS A 45 -6.62 8.94 14.40
CA LYS A 45 -5.71 9.91 15.05
C LYS A 45 -6.11 10.29 16.48
N THR A 46 -7.33 9.94 16.90
CA THR A 46 -7.80 10.15 18.28
C THR A 46 -7.14 9.21 19.28
N GLU A 47 -6.62 8.07 18.82
CA GLU A 47 -6.07 7.01 19.66
C GLU A 47 -4.64 6.62 19.27
N TYR A 48 -4.23 6.93 18.03
CA TYR A 48 -2.92 6.52 17.46
C TYR A 48 -2.15 7.72 16.94
N GLN A 49 -0.83 7.61 16.99
CA GLN A 49 0.06 8.47 16.21
C GLN A 49 0.16 7.91 14.79
N LEU A 50 -0.49 8.57 13.85
CA LEU A 50 -0.50 8.15 12.45
C LEU A 50 0.71 8.70 11.71
N ILE A 51 1.45 7.83 11.03
CA ILE A 51 2.61 8.17 10.19
C ILE A 51 2.20 7.86 8.75
N LEU A 52 1.83 8.88 8.00
CA LEU A 52 1.27 8.79 6.65
C LEU A 52 2.40 8.96 5.64
N ILE A 53 2.81 7.89 4.95
CA ILE A 53 3.96 7.89 4.05
C ILE A 53 3.52 8.08 2.59
N ASP A 54 4.19 8.97 1.86
CA ASP A 54 4.23 8.90 0.40
C ASP A 54 5.27 7.86 -0.01
N ALA A 55 4.85 6.76 -0.55
CA ALA A 55 5.77 5.75 -1.06
C ALA A 55 6.66 6.32 -2.18
N ARG A 56 7.87 5.77 -2.34
CA ARG A 56 8.75 6.07 -3.48
C ARG A 56 7.96 6.07 -4.80
N GLY A 57 8.19 7.03 -5.67
CA GLY A 57 7.45 7.21 -6.92
C GLY A 57 6.14 8.00 -6.78
N HIS A 58 5.70 8.31 -5.54
CA HIS A 58 4.39 8.90 -5.28
C HIS A 58 4.48 10.20 -4.47
N GLY A 59 3.39 10.95 -4.51
CA GLY A 59 3.19 12.18 -3.70
C GLY A 59 4.34 13.16 -3.84
N GLU A 60 4.98 13.49 -2.73
CA GLU A 60 6.13 14.39 -2.68
C GLU A 60 7.47 13.64 -2.47
N SER A 61 7.46 12.31 -2.37
CA SER A 61 8.66 11.49 -2.33
C SER A 61 9.38 11.47 -3.66
N SER A 62 10.66 11.09 -3.65
CA SER A 62 11.50 10.96 -4.86
C SER A 62 10.85 10.02 -5.88
N LYS A 63 10.99 10.36 -7.15
CA LYS A 63 10.37 9.67 -8.29
C LYS A 63 11.42 9.21 -9.31
N PRO A 64 12.24 8.19 -8.98
CA PRO A 64 13.21 7.66 -9.93
C PRO A 64 12.50 7.07 -11.16
N HIS A 65 13.14 7.16 -12.33
CA HIS A 65 12.62 6.59 -13.57
C HIS A 65 13.30 5.26 -13.94
N ASP A 66 14.21 4.79 -13.11
CA ASP A 66 14.85 3.48 -13.24
C ASP A 66 13.93 2.41 -12.61
N PRO A 67 13.51 1.38 -13.35
CA PRO A 67 12.71 0.29 -12.80
C PRO A 67 13.34 -0.39 -11.57
N ASP A 68 14.65 -0.60 -11.56
CA ASP A 68 15.36 -1.26 -10.44
C ASP A 68 15.26 -0.47 -9.13
N ALA A 69 14.96 0.83 -9.19
CA ALA A 69 14.68 1.62 -8.00
C ALA A 69 13.37 1.24 -7.29
N TYR A 70 12.53 0.40 -7.90
CA TYR A 70 11.23 -0.03 -7.36
C TYR A 70 11.22 -1.47 -6.84
N ASP A 71 12.41 -2.06 -6.62
CA ASP A 71 12.50 -3.32 -5.90
C ASP A 71 11.73 -3.21 -4.57
N TYR A 72 10.82 -4.15 -4.32
CA TYR A 72 10.01 -4.14 -3.10
C TYR A 72 10.85 -4.19 -1.83
N ARG A 73 12.06 -4.73 -1.88
CA ARG A 73 13.00 -4.65 -0.76
C ARG A 73 13.35 -3.20 -0.44
N LEU A 74 13.59 -2.36 -1.46
CA LEU A 74 13.86 -0.93 -1.28
C LEU A 74 12.63 -0.18 -0.76
N LEU A 75 11.42 -0.53 -1.23
CA LEU A 75 10.19 0.07 -0.72
C LEU A 75 9.94 -0.27 0.76
N VAL A 76 10.29 -1.48 1.18
CA VAL A 76 10.27 -1.90 2.59
C VAL A 76 11.30 -1.12 3.40
N ASP A 77 12.52 -0.99 2.90
CA ASP A 77 13.60 -0.24 3.54
C ASP A 77 13.25 1.26 3.68
N ASP A 78 12.47 1.84 2.75
CA ASP A 78 11.95 3.20 2.85
C ASP A 78 11.04 3.39 4.08
N VAL A 79 10.19 2.41 4.37
CA VAL A 79 9.35 2.43 5.59
C VAL A 79 10.20 2.34 6.84
N ILE A 80 11.22 1.47 6.83
CA ILE A 80 12.16 1.34 7.97
C ILE A 80 12.95 2.63 8.17
N ALA A 81 13.38 3.32 7.10
CA ALA A 81 14.08 4.59 7.21
C ALA A 81 13.21 5.66 7.91
N VAL A 82 11.90 5.70 7.63
CA VAL A 82 10.96 6.60 8.35
C VAL A 82 10.80 6.21 9.81
N ILE A 83 10.70 4.92 10.12
CA ILE A 83 10.60 4.41 11.50
C ILE A 83 11.87 4.77 12.29
N ASP A 84 13.06 4.66 11.67
CA ASP A 84 14.35 4.98 12.26
C ASP A 84 14.53 6.50 12.49
N ASP A 85 14.13 7.32 11.52
CA ASP A 85 14.15 8.80 11.62
C ASP A 85 13.30 9.29 12.80
N LEU A 86 12.19 8.60 13.08
CA LEU A 86 11.32 8.87 14.22
C LEU A 86 11.78 8.23 15.53
N ASN A 87 12.90 7.51 15.54
CA ASN A 87 13.44 6.76 16.70
C ASN A 87 12.40 5.77 17.29
N LEU A 88 11.53 5.19 16.45
CA LEU A 88 10.55 4.20 16.89
C LEU A 88 11.17 2.80 16.86
N THR A 89 10.94 2.02 17.90
CA THR A 89 11.45 0.64 18.00
C THR A 89 10.56 -0.32 17.22
N THR A 90 9.26 -0.24 17.46
CA THR A 90 8.23 -1.06 16.80
C THR A 90 7.04 -0.20 16.43
N VAL A 91 6.31 -0.60 15.40
CA VAL A 91 5.09 0.06 14.93
C VAL A 91 4.02 -0.96 14.59
N SER A 92 2.75 -0.56 14.64
CA SER A 92 1.70 -1.21 13.86
C SER A 92 1.69 -0.63 12.44
N TYR A 93 1.25 -1.40 11.46
CA TYR A 93 1.28 -1.02 10.05
C TYR A 93 -0.07 -1.25 9.39
N LEU A 94 -0.49 -0.32 8.54
CA LEU A 94 -1.68 -0.42 7.68
C LEU A 94 -1.28 -0.12 6.24
N GLY A 95 -1.42 -1.10 5.35
CA GLY A 95 -1.15 -0.96 3.93
C GLY A 95 -2.29 -1.44 3.04
N TYR A 96 -2.47 -0.78 1.89
CA TYR A 96 -3.47 -1.17 0.90
C TYR A 96 -2.81 -1.45 -0.45
N SER A 97 -3.19 -2.57 -1.12
CA SER A 97 -2.70 -2.96 -2.45
C SER A 97 -1.16 -2.99 -2.46
N MET A 98 -0.49 -2.13 -3.21
CA MET A 98 0.98 -1.95 -3.16
C MET A 98 1.50 -1.79 -1.71
N GLY A 99 0.84 -0.95 -0.90
CA GLY A 99 1.20 -0.80 0.52
C GLY A 99 0.99 -2.09 1.32
N GLY A 100 0.00 -2.90 0.98
CA GLY A 100 -0.20 -4.23 1.57
C GLY A 100 0.93 -5.19 1.23
N THR A 101 1.41 -5.20 -0.02
CA THR A 101 2.58 -6.00 -0.45
C THR A 101 3.85 -5.57 0.29
N ILE A 102 4.05 -4.25 0.50
CA ILE A 102 5.13 -3.73 1.35
C ILE A 102 4.99 -4.24 2.79
N GLY A 103 3.75 -4.34 3.31
CA GLY A 103 3.46 -4.90 4.64
C GLY A 103 3.91 -6.35 4.79
N PHE A 104 3.66 -7.22 3.80
CA PHE A 104 4.21 -8.57 3.79
C PHE A 104 5.75 -8.57 3.79
N GLY A 105 6.36 -7.67 3.03
CA GLY A 105 7.81 -7.49 3.03
C GLY A 105 8.35 -7.07 4.41
N LEU A 106 7.66 -6.18 5.13
CA LEU A 106 8.01 -5.84 6.53
C LEU A 106 7.95 -7.06 7.43
N GLY A 107 6.89 -7.86 7.34
CA GLY A 107 6.74 -9.10 8.11
C GLY A 107 7.86 -10.12 7.85
N LYS A 108 8.35 -10.20 6.61
CA LYS A 108 9.45 -11.10 6.22
C LYS A 108 10.82 -10.58 6.66
N TYR A 109 11.13 -9.33 6.32
CA TYR A 109 12.50 -8.83 6.43
C TYR A 109 12.80 -8.15 7.77
N TYR A 110 11.75 -7.63 8.44
CA TYR A 110 11.88 -6.87 9.68
C TYR A 110 10.83 -7.26 10.73
N PRO A 111 10.63 -8.57 11.01
CA PRO A 111 9.57 -9.03 11.92
C PRO A 111 9.67 -8.40 13.32
N GLN A 112 10.89 -8.04 13.77
CA GLN A 112 11.13 -7.40 15.06
C GLN A 112 10.77 -5.91 15.11
N ARG A 113 10.46 -5.29 13.96
CA ARG A 113 10.10 -3.86 13.84
C ARG A 113 8.59 -3.63 13.73
N VAL A 114 7.81 -4.69 13.56
CA VAL A 114 6.36 -4.63 13.44
C VAL A 114 5.67 -5.36 14.57
N GLN A 115 4.75 -4.68 15.23
CA GLN A 115 3.93 -5.21 16.31
C GLN A 115 2.71 -5.94 15.75
N SER A 116 2.09 -5.38 14.72
CA SER A 116 0.96 -5.96 13.99
C SER A 116 0.88 -5.41 12.58
N LEU A 117 0.31 -6.18 11.66
CA LEU A 117 0.17 -5.85 10.24
C LEU A 117 -1.30 -5.88 9.83
N ILE A 118 -1.77 -4.77 9.26
CA ILE A 118 -3.08 -4.66 8.63
C ILE A 118 -2.84 -4.50 7.14
N VAL A 119 -3.25 -5.50 6.35
CA VAL A 119 -3.01 -5.54 4.90
C VAL A 119 -4.32 -5.74 4.15
N GLY A 120 -4.57 -4.89 3.18
CA GLY A 120 -5.80 -4.95 2.40
C GLY A 120 -5.59 -4.91 0.89
N GLY A 121 -6.50 -5.54 0.14
CA GLY A 121 -6.52 -5.49 -1.31
C GLY A 121 -5.24 -6.02 -1.97
N CYS A 122 -4.59 -7.02 -1.38
CA CYS A 122 -3.37 -7.61 -1.91
C CYS A 122 -3.26 -9.09 -1.58
N SER A 123 -2.40 -9.78 -2.32
CA SER A 123 -2.02 -11.17 -2.14
C SER A 123 -0.52 -11.27 -1.83
N PRO A 124 -0.08 -12.18 -0.95
CA PRO A 124 1.33 -12.47 -0.75
C PRO A 124 1.92 -13.35 -1.85
N PHE A 125 1.10 -13.88 -2.76
CA PHE A 125 1.50 -14.82 -3.79
C PHE A 125 1.79 -14.10 -5.11
N ASN A 126 2.93 -14.42 -5.74
CA ASN A 126 3.17 -13.99 -7.10
C ASN A 126 2.59 -15.03 -8.07
N ARG A 127 1.53 -14.65 -8.77
CA ARG A 127 0.94 -15.44 -9.86
C ARG A 127 1.04 -14.71 -11.21
N THR A 128 1.80 -13.63 -11.27
CA THR A 128 2.02 -12.88 -12.50
C THR A 128 2.94 -13.67 -13.42
N ASP A 129 2.48 -13.95 -14.64
CA ASP A 129 3.35 -14.43 -15.70
C ASP A 129 3.97 -13.20 -16.38
N PRO A 130 5.31 -13.02 -16.29
CA PRO A 130 5.96 -11.86 -16.88
C PRO A 130 5.88 -11.84 -18.42
N THR A 131 5.47 -12.95 -19.05
CA THR A 131 5.30 -13.05 -20.50
C THR A 131 3.88 -12.62 -20.96
N GLU A 132 2.93 -12.51 -20.03
CA GLU A 132 1.59 -12.04 -20.35
C GLU A 132 1.54 -10.51 -20.46
N PRO A 133 0.76 -9.96 -21.41
CA PRO A 133 0.60 -8.51 -21.53
C PRO A 133 0.03 -7.89 -20.25
N SER A 134 0.57 -6.74 -19.84
CA SER A 134 0.02 -5.94 -18.77
C SER A 134 -0.66 -4.67 -19.32
N PRO A 135 -2.00 -4.66 -19.45
CA PRO A 135 -2.70 -3.48 -19.98
C PRO A 135 -2.42 -2.20 -19.18
N MET A 136 -2.18 -2.34 -17.87
CA MET A 136 -1.84 -1.20 -17.02
C MET A 136 -0.45 -0.65 -17.37
N LEU A 137 0.55 -1.52 -17.51
CA LEU A 137 1.90 -1.11 -17.89
C LEU A 137 1.90 -0.46 -19.29
N ASP A 138 1.27 -1.11 -20.28
CA ASP A 138 1.17 -0.59 -21.64
C ASP A 138 0.52 0.81 -21.67
N LEU A 139 -0.52 1.02 -20.86
CA LEU A 139 -1.19 2.31 -20.72
C LEU A 139 -0.23 3.39 -20.17
N TYR A 140 0.52 3.09 -19.10
CA TYR A 140 1.41 4.07 -18.50
C TYR A 140 2.65 4.33 -19.37
N GLU A 141 3.17 3.34 -20.08
CA GLU A 141 4.26 3.55 -21.05
C GLU A 141 3.81 4.43 -22.21
N GLN A 142 2.63 4.22 -22.76
CA GLN A 142 2.07 5.09 -23.79
C GLN A 142 1.82 6.50 -23.27
N ALA A 143 1.29 6.63 -22.06
CA ALA A 143 1.02 7.92 -21.43
C ALA A 143 2.29 8.71 -21.10
N ALA A 144 3.44 8.04 -20.90
CA ALA A 144 4.73 8.72 -20.71
C ALA A 144 5.12 9.59 -21.91
N ASP A 145 4.66 9.27 -23.10
CA ASP A 145 4.88 10.02 -24.33
C ASP A 145 3.66 10.87 -24.76
N GLN A 146 2.44 10.40 -24.50
CA GLN A 146 1.20 11.04 -24.96
C GLN A 146 0.55 11.95 -23.91
N GLY A 147 0.95 11.82 -22.64
CA GLY A 147 0.43 12.62 -21.53
C GLY A 147 -0.59 11.88 -20.68
N VAL A 148 -0.81 12.40 -19.49
CA VAL A 148 -1.64 11.78 -18.43
C VAL A 148 -3.12 11.68 -18.78
N GLU A 149 -3.60 12.48 -19.74
CA GLU A 149 -5.01 12.44 -20.18
C GLU A 149 -5.39 11.05 -20.71
N LEU A 150 -4.44 10.35 -21.35
CA LEU A 150 -4.66 8.98 -21.81
C LEU A 150 -5.03 8.04 -20.66
N ILE A 151 -4.36 8.17 -19.49
CA ILE A 151 -4.68 7.38 -18.30
C ILE A 151 -6.06 7.76 -17.77
N ILE A 152 -6.35 9.05 -17.65
CA ILE A 152 -7.60 9.57 -17.10
C ILE A 152 -8.79 9.08 -17.95
N ASP A 153 -8.70 9.21 -19.26
CA ASP A 153 -9.75 8.79 -20.18
C ASP A 153 -9.95 7.26 -20.17
N THR A 154 -8.86 6.50 -20.15
CA THR A 154 -8.90 5.05 -20.07
C THR A 154 -9.52 4.58 -18.73
N PHE A 155 -9.17 5.20 -17.62
CA PHE A 155 -9.76 4.87 -16.32
C PHE A 155 -11.24 5.20 -16.24
N LYS A 156 -11.69 6.29 -16.87
CA LYS A 156 -13.13 6.60 -17.02
C LYS A 156 -13.86 5.51 -17.82
N ILE A 157 -13.20 4.92 -18.81
CA ILE A 157 -13.77 3.80 -19.59
C ILE A 157 -13.80 2.52 -18.73
N TRP A 158 -12.72 2.17 -18.05
CA TRP A 158 -12.62 0.93 -17.27
C TRP A 158 -13.50 0.93 -16.02
N PHE A 159 -13.60 2.07 -15.33
CA PHE A 159 -14.29 2.17 -14.04
C PHE A 159 -15.61 2.96 -14.11
N GLY A 160 -16.01 3.43 -15.30
CA GLY A 160 -17.22 4.23 -15.52
C GLY A 160 -17.10 5.68 -15.10
N SER A 161 -16.48 5.97 -13.97
CA SER A 161 -16.19 7.33 -13.49
C SER A 161 -15.06 7.28 -12.46
N ILE A 162 -14.33 8.39 -12.36
CA ILE A 162 -13.33 8.63 -11.30
C ILE A 162 -13.68 9.94 -10.58
N THR A 163 -13.34 10.03 -9.29
CA THR A 163 -13.64 11.26 -8.53
C THR A 163 -12.73 12.41 -8.98
N PRO A 164 -13.18 13.68 -8.84
CA PRO A 164 -12.33 14.85 -9.14
C PRO A 164 -11.00 14.84 -8.38
N GLU A 165 -10.99 14.36 -7.13
CA GLU A 165 -9.78 14.26 -6.31
C GLU A 165 -8.81 13.21 -6.87
N TYR A 166 -9.34 12.07 -7.36
CA TYR A 166 -8.52 11.04 -8.01
C TYR A 166 -7.94 11.53 -9.34
N GLU A 167 -8.77 12.21 -10.15
CA GLU A 167 -8.33 12.83 -11.40
C GLU A 167 -7.23 13.88 -11.16
N ALA A 168 -7.41 14.75 -10.16
CA ALA A 168 -6.40 15.74 -9.78
C ALA A 168 -5.09 15.06 -9.33
N ARG A 169 -5.16 13.94 -8.62
CA ARG A 169 -4.00 13.17 -8.20
C ARG A 169 -3.25 12.56 -9.39
N LEU A 170 -3.96 11.97 -10.36
CA LEU A 170 -3.36 11.46 -11.58
C LEU A 170 -2.64 12.55 -12.37
N ARG A 171 -3.25 13.74 -12.49
CA ARG A 171 -2.62 14.90 -13.19
C ARG A 171 -1.32 15.37 -12.53
N ASN A 172 -1.16 15.15 -11.24
CA ASN A 172 0.05 15.50 -10.47
C ASN A 172 1.04 14.33 -10.33
N ALA A 173 0.70 13.14 -10.85
CA ALA A 173 1.58 11.99 -10.79
C ALA A 173 2.72 12.12 -11.83
N ASP A 174 3.88 11.56 -11.49
CA ASP A 174 4.95 11.35 -12.47
C ASP A 174 4.69 10.05 -13.22
N VAL A 175 4.18 10.18 -14.45
CA VAL A 175 3.78 9.05 -15.29
C VAL A 175 4.97 8.12 -15.60
N ARG A 176 6.19 8.69 -15.76
CA ARG A 176 7.39 7.90 -16.06
C ARG A 176 7.84 7.09 -14.85
N ALA A 177 7.78 7.68 -13.66
CA ALA A 177 8.05 6.96 -12.42
C ALA A 177 7.04 5.82 -12.19
N ALA A 178 5.76 6.08 -12.46
CA ALA A 178 4.71 5.06 -12.38
C ALA A 178 4.92 3.93 -13.41
N ALA A 179 5.28 4.25 -14.65
CA ALA A 179 5.62 3.26 -15.67
C ALA A 179 6.84 2.41 -15.26
N ALA A 180 7.89 3.05 -14.71
CA ALA A 180 9.07 2.34 -14.22
C ALA A 180 8.72 1.34 -13.08
N GLN A 181 7.87 1.74 -12.14
CA GLN A 181 7.40 0.85 -11.08
C GLN A 181 6.58 -0.31 -11.63
N LEU A 182 5.64 -0.07 -12.55
CA LEU A 182 4.84 -1.12 -13.16
C LEU A 182 5.71 -2.10 -13.97
N ARG A 183 6.77 -1.60 -14.64
CA ARG A 183 7.74 -2.44 -15.34
C ARG A 183 8.44 -3.38 -14.37
N TRP A 184 8.95 -2.84 -13.25
CA TRP A 184 9.58 -3.68 -12.24
C TRP A 184 8.61 -4.73 -11.68
N MET A 185 7.37 -4.34 -11.38
CA MET A 185 6.34 -5.26 -10.89
C MET A 185 6.01 -6.38 -11.88
N GLN A 186 5.96 -6.06 -13.18
CA GLN A 186 5.73 -7.05 -14.22
C GLN A 186 6.82 -8.13 -14.25
N ASP A 187 8.08 -7.72 -14.10
CA ASP A 187 9.23 -8.59 -14.25
C ASP A 187 9.61 -9.30 -12.94
N HIS A 188 9.30 -8.73 -11.77
CA HIS A 188 9.86 -9.10 -10.46
C HIS A 188 8.84 -9.10 -9.32
N SER A 189 7.55 -9.29 -9.55
CA SER A 189 6.56 -9.30 -8.46
C SER A 189 6.98 -10.23 -7.31
N PRO A 190 6.98 -9.74 -6.05
CA PRO A 190 7.45 -10.55 -4.94
C PRO A 190 6.49 -11.68 -4.59
N ASP A 191 7.03 -12.81 -4.15
CA ASP A 191 6.27 -13.92 -3.57
C ASP A 191 6.70 -14.14 -2.11
N TYR A 192 5.75 -13.97 -1.21
CA TYR A 192 5.93 -14.19 0.23
C TYR A 192 5.20 -15.46 0.71
N GLY A 193 4.60 -16.23 -0.20
CA GLY A 193 3.80 -17.40 0.14
C GLY A 193 4.52 -18.43 1.00
N ASN A 194 5.81 -18.66 0.74
CA ASN A 194 6.62 -19.61 1.51
C ASN A 194 7.05 -19.08 2.88
N ASP A 195 6.95 -17.79 3.13
CA ASP A 195 7.38 -17.14 4.38
C ASP A 195 6.25 -16.99 5.40
N LEU A 196 4.98 -17.15 4.98
CA LEU A 196 3.80 -16.87 5.81
C LEU A 196 3.81 -17.59 7.16
N SER A 197 4.21 -18.86 7.21
CA SER A 197 4.26 -19.63 8.45
C SER A 197 5.29 -19.12 9.46
N ALA A 198 6.27 -18.35 9.02
CA ALA A 198 7.27 -17.72 9.89
C ALA A 198 6.86 -16.31 10.37
N MET A 199 5.83 -15.72 9.79
CA MET A 199 5.29 -14.42 10.19
C MET A 199 4.37 -14.58 11.39
N THR A 200 4.95 -14.54 12.61
CA THR A 200 4.22 -14.82 13.86
C THR A 200 3.52 -13.62 14.47
N MET A 201 3.78 -12.39 13.97
CA MET A 201 3.06 -11.20 14.39
C MET A 201 1.57 -11.28 14.00
N PRO A 202 0.66 -10.63 14.73
CA PRO A 202 -0.76 -10.57 14.37
C PRO A 202 -1.00 -9.90 13.01
N PHE A 203 -1.91 -10.48 12.21
CA PHE A 203 -2.38 -9.93 10.95
C PHE A 203 -3.88 -9.66 10.98
N LEU A 204 -4.29 -8.51 10.44
CA LEU A 204 -5.64 -8.27 9.95
C LEU A 204 -5.59 -8.19 8.42
N ILE A 205 -6.23 -9.14 7.75
CA ILE A 205 -6.32 -9.17 6.28
C ILE A 205 -7.73 -8.75 5.88
N TYR A 206 -7.85 -7.80 4.95
CA TYR A 206 -9.16 -7.43 4.42
C TYR A 206 -9.14 -7.30 2.89
N ILE A 207 -10.27 -7.63 2.28
CA ILE A 207 -10.44 -7.58 0.84
C ILE A 207 -11.91 -7.37 0.47
N GLY A 208 -12.17 -6.75 -0.67
CA GLY A 208 -13.51 -6.68 -1.24
C GLY A 208 -13.94 -8.05 -1.79
N GLU A 209 -15.21 -8.40 -1.63
CA GLU A 209 -15.75 -9.67 -2.14
C GLU A 209 -15.62 -9.78 -3.67
N ALA A 210 -15.72 -8.64 -4.37
CA ALA A 210 -15.54 -8.56 -5.82
C ALA A 210 -14.08 -8.30 -6.26
N ASP A 211 -13.10 -8.48 -5.37
CA ASP A 211 -11.65 -8.29 -5.60
C ASP A 211 -10.89 -9.63 -5.49
N GLU A 212 -11.46 -10.72 -6.00
CA GLU A 212 -10.86 -12.06 -6.04
C GLU A 212 -10.33 -12.55 -4.67
N PRO A 213 -11.19 -12.73 -3.65
CA PRO A 213 -10.79 -12.93 -2.26
C PRO A 213 -10.11 -14.28 -1.96
N ALA A 214 -10.08 -15.21 -2.91
CA ALA A 214 -9.60 -16.58 -2.67
C ALA A 214 -8.14 -16.63 -2.16
N GLU A 215 -7.25 -15.82 -2.74
CA GLU A 215 -5.85 -15.76 -2.32
C GLU A 215 -5.67 -15.12 -0.94
N ALA A 216 -6.44 -14.08 -0.63
CA ALA A 216 -6.42 -13.46 0.69
C ALA A 216 -6.95 -14.42 1.77
N GLN A 217 -7.97 -15.24 1.45
CA GLN A 217 -8.45 -16.31 2.32
C GLN A 217 -7.39 -17.40 2.51
N GLU A 218 -6.74 -17.86 1.44
CA GLU A 218 -5.62 -18.81 1.53
C GLU A 218 -4.51 -18.25 2.42
N CYS A 219 -4.11 -17.00 2.21
CA CYS A 219 -3.12 -16.31 3.02
C CYS A 219 -3.47 -16.34 4.51
N ALA A 220 -4.73 -15.98 4.86
CA ALA A 220 -5.19 -15.96 6.24
C ALA A 220 -5.13 -17.35 6.90
N THR A 221 -5.35 -18.44 6.14
CA THR A 221 -5.24 -19.81 6.68
C THR A 221 -3.80 -20.28 6.90
N ARG A 222 -2.83 -19.68 6.20
CA ARG A 222 -1.41 -20.05 6.27
C ARG A 222 -0.62 -19.24 7.29
N LEU A 223 -1.13 -18.08 7.70
CA LEU A 223 -0.57 -17.24 8.76
C LEU A 223 -0.91 -17.80 10.14
N PRO A 224 0.03 -17.83 11.10
CA PRO A 224 -0.23 -18.34 12.47
C PRO A 224 -1.27 -17.53 13.24
N ASN A 225 -1.30 -16.21 13.06
CA ASN A 225 -2.13 -15.26 13.79
C ASN A 225 -2.83 -14.29 12.83
N ALA A 226 -3.87 -14.72 12.13
CA ALA A 226 -4.60 -13.88 11.19
C ALA A 226 -6.08 -13.77 11.50
N THR A 227 -6.59 -12.54 11.44
CA THR A 227 -8.02 -12.22 11.34
C THR A 227 -8.32 -11.84 9.89
N PHE A 228 -9.38 -12.40 9.33
CA PHE A 228 -9.80 -12.12 7.95
C PHE A 228 -11.14 -11.38 7.92
N VAL A 229 -11.21 -10.30 7.16
CA VAL A 229 -12.41 -9.49 6.94
C VAL A 229 -12.70 -9.39 5.45
N MET A 230 -13.82 -9.94 5.01
CA MET A 230 -14.35 -9.76 3.67
C MET A 230 -15.36 -8.61 3.64
N LEU A 231 -15.24 -7.70 2.71
CA LEU A 231 -16.13 -6.55 2.55
C LEU A 231 -17.16 -6.85 1.45
N PRO A 232 -18.43 -7.13 1.83
CA PRO A 232 -19.44 -7.61 0.90
C PRO A 232 -19.70 -6.66 -0.27
N GLY A 233 -19.68 -7.19 -1.50
CA GLY A 233 -20.00 -6.49 -2.74
C GLY A 233 -19.01 -5.43 -3.19
N LEU A 234 -17.92 -5.18 -2.45
CA LEU A 234 -16.94 -4.15 -2.81
C LEU A 234 -15.86 -4.72 -3.74
N ASN A 235 -15.48 -3.94 -4.73
CA ASN A 235 -14.32 -4.18 -5.59
C ASN A 235 -13.06 -3.54 -4.99
N HIS A 236 -11.91 -3.72 -5.68
CA HIS A 236 -10.61 -3.20 -5.24
C HIS A 236 -10.63 -1.70 -4.90
N VAL A 237 -11.19 -0.87 -5.78
CA VAL A 237 -11.20 0.58 -5.58
C VAL A 237 -12.13 1.00 -4.43
N GLN A 238 -13.28 0.35 -4.32
CA GLN A 238 -14.26 0.63 -3.26
C GLN A 238 -13.77 0.17 -1.88
N ALA A 239 -13.10 -0.98 -1.81
CA ALA A 239 -12.54 -1.51 -0.57
C ALA A 239 -11.43 -0.60 0.00
N ALA A 240 -10.66 0.08 -0.86
CA ALA A 240 -9.67 1.07 -0.43
C ALA A 240 -10.27 2.20 0.41
N GLY A 241 -11.49 2.63 0.09
CA GLY A 241 -12.19 3.74 0.76
C GLY A 241 -13.20 3.32 1.83
N ALA A 242 -13.29 2.04 2.19
CA ALA A 242 -14.33 1.51 3.06
C ALA A 242 -14.08 1.75 4.56
N SER A 243 -13.66 2.96 4.94
CA SER A 243 -13.29 3.30 6.32
C SER A 243 -14.43 3.08 7.32
N GLU A 244 -15.68 3.38 6.97
CA GLU A 244 -16.83 3.18 7.85
C GLU A 244 -17.01 1.71 8.26
N LEU A 245 -16.69 0.78 7.36
CA LEU A 245 -16.75 -0.66 7.63
C LEU A 245 -15.49 -1.15 8.35
N LEU A 246 -14.32 -0.63 8.00
CA LEU A 246 -13.02 -1.16 8.44
C LEU A 246 -12.51 -0.58 9.75
N VAL A 247 -12.73 0.69 10.03
CA VAL A 247 -12.21 1.34 11.24
C VAL A 247 -12.60 0.62 12.53
N PRO A 248 -13.84 0.13 12.70
CA PRO A 248 -14.19 -0.68 13.87
C PRO A 248 -13.34 -1.95 14.02
N HIS A 249 -13.11 -2.68 12.92
CA HIS A 249 -12.27 -3.87 12.92
C HIS A 249 -10.80 -3.53 13.22
N ILE A 250 -10.28 -2.45 12.63
CA ILE A 250 -8.91 -1.97 12.87
C ILE A 250 -8.72 -1.63 14.35
N LYS A 251 -9.64 -0.86 14.95
CA LYS A 251 -9.55 -0.47 16.37
C LYS A 251 -9.60 -1.69 17.31
N THR A 252 -10.53 -2.63 17.06
CA THR A 252 -10.60 -3.86 17.84
C THR A 252 -9.29 -4.64 17.75
N PHE A 253 -8.80 -4.87 16.53
CA PHE A 253 -7.56 -5.60 16.28
C PHE A 253 -6.34 -4.94 16.95
N LEU A 254 -6.19 -3.63 16.80
CA LEU A 254 -5.07 -2.90 17.43
C LEU A 254 -5.15 -2.91 18.95
N ALA A 255 -6.35 -2.82 19.55
CA ALA A 255 -6.51 -2.89 20.99
C ALA A 255 -6.13 -4.28 21.58
N GLU A 256 -6.25 -5.35 20.80
CA GLU A 256 -5.87 -6.72 21.19
C GLU A 256 -4.37 -7.00 20.99
N THR A 257 -3.67 -6.18 20.22
CA THR A 257 -2.28 -6.44 19.80
C THR A 257 -1.27 -5.42 20.34
N LEU A 258 -1.73 -4.35 20.96
CA LEU A 258 -0.93 -3.35 21.68
C LEU A 258 -0.80 -3.70 23.15
#